data_d6f873c26b8600f00e924d48aecd8674
#
_entry.id   d6f873c26b8600f00e924d48aecd8674
#
_cell.length_a   1.000
_cell.length_b   1.000
_cell.length_c   1.000
_cell.angle_alpha   90.00
_cell.angle_beta   90.00
_cell.angle_gamma   90.00
#
_symmetry.space_group_name_H-M   'P 1'
#
loop_
_entity.id
_entity.type
_entity.pdbx_description
1 polymer ?
#
loop_
_entity_poly.entity_id
_entity_poly.type
_entity_poly.pdbx_seq_one_letter_code
_entity_poly.pdbx_strand_id
1 'polypeptide(L)'
;MRVAFMHRRLSGGGTEADLRRMAAGLGARGHQVHVFAARADRPPPGVTLRRVPVVRAGRLGRLLSFAVLAPHLVAREPWDVVVGFGRTARQDVVRVGGGTHRSYLARMEAAGLRRRWRGPYHRAILRLEARAFAPGAYRRVLAVSRRVRDEVTADYRVPRELIRVLYNGVDLERFHPARRAELGAAVRRALGLMDGERVCAAIGSGFARKGFDLLLRLWREAPPPGTTLVLVGDDERLAHYRRQAEALGGRVRVTGPRSDVEAVLAAADVACLPSRQEAFGNVVLEACAAGVPVVTTRRAGAAELLDGPLAARVVVDPEDLDALARALAHALGSAHDALARAARARAEEFPWDVHLDRLEALLTEVADGG
;
A
#
# COMPACT_ATOMS: atom_id res chain seq x y z
N MET A 1 -18.67 -20.12 3.69
CA MET A 1 -18.80 -19.65 2.29
C MET A 1 -17.68 -20.20 1.42
N ARG A 2 -17.94 -20.37 0.13
CA ARG A 2 -16.92 -20.60 -0.92
C ARG A 2 -16.55 -19.27 -1.55
N VAL A 3 -15.34 -18.77 -1.32
CA VAL A 3 -14.88 -17.45 -1.76
C VAL A 3 -13.79 -17.61 -2.83
N ALA A 4 -13.97 -16.97 -4.00
CA ALA A 4 -12.98 -16.94 -5.05
C ALA A 4 -12.32 -15.54 -5.14
N PHE A 5 -11.00 -15.47 -4.99
CA PHE A 5 -10.22 -14.26 -5.25
C PHE A 5 -9.56 -14.33 -6.63
N MET A 6 -9.69 -13.26 -7.41
CA MET A 6 -9.00 -13.13 -8.70
C MET A 6 -7.93 -12.03 -8.62
N HIS A 7 -6.67 -12.42 -8.62
CA HIS A 7 -5.55 -11.46 -8.70
C HIS A 7 -4.38 -12.06 -9.50
N ARG A 8 -3.79 -11.27 -10.40
CA ARG A 8 -2.76 -11.77 -11.32
C ARG A 8 -1.53 -12.35 -10.61
N ARG A 9 -1.19 -11.87 -9.43
CA ARG A 9 -0.06 -12.31 -8.61
C ARG A 9 -0.49 -12.58 -7.18
N LEU A 10 0.16 -13.53 -6.53
CA LEU A 10 0.04 -13.77 -5.08
C LEU A 10 1.40 -13.59 -4.38
N SER A 11 2.31 -12.86 -5.00
CA SER A 11 3.67 -12.61 -4.47
C SER A 11 4.14 -11.20 -4.81
N GLY A 12 4.92 -10.59 -3.93
CA GLY A 12 5.45 -9.23 -4.05
C GLY A 12 4.44 -8.18 -3.60
N GLY A 13 4.74 -6.96 -3.41
CA GLY A 13 3.89 -5.79 -3.19
C GLY A 13 2.91 -5.80 -2.01
N GLY A 14 2.39 -4.63 -1.67
CA GLY A 14 1.45 -4.46 -0.55
C GLY A 14 0.08 -5.09 -0.81
N THR A 15 -0.48 -4.92 -2.00
CA THR A 15 -1.78 -5.49 -2.37
C THR A 15 -1.77 -7.02 -2.34
N GLU A 16 -0.68 -7.65 -2.74
CA GLU A 16 -0.47 -9.09 -2.70
C GLU A 16 -0.32 -9.59 -1.25
N ALA A 17 0.36 -8.83 -0.39
CA ALA A 17 0.45 -9.14 1.04
C ALA A 17 -0.93 -9.06 1.71
N ASP A 18 -1.72 -8.02 1.41
CA ASP A 18 -3.09 -7.88 1.89
C ASP A 18 -3.96 -9.04 1.44
N LEU A 19 -3.89 -9.43 0.14
CA LEU A 19 -4.63 -10.57 -0.39
C LEU A 19 -4.27 -11.87 0.35
N ARG A 20 -2.98 -12.11 0.61
CA ARG A 20 -2.53 -13.28 1.37
C ARG A 20 -3.11 -13.30 2.77
N ARG A 21 -3.13 -12.17 3.46
CA ARG A 21 -3.69 -12.05 4.83
C ARG A 21 -5.20 -12.23 4.85
N MET A 22 -5.93 -11.59 3.93
CA MET A 22 -7.38 -11.78 3.80
C MET A 22 -7.73 -13.25 3.48
N ALA A 23 -7.03 -13.86 2.53
CA ALA A 23 -7.29 -15.25 2.16
C ALA A 23 -6.98 -16.21 3.31
N ALA A 24 -5.85 -16.04 3.99
CA ALA A 24 -5.48 -16.86 5.15
C ALA A 24 -6.46 -16.68 6.32
N GLY A 25 -6.83 -15.43 6.62
CA GLY A 25 -7.74 -15.12 7.73
C GLY A 25 -9.14 -15.68 7.51
N LEU A 26 -9.69 -15.56 6.30
CA LEU A 26 -10.97 -16.19 5.95
C LEU A 26 -10.89 -17.73 5.99
N GLY A 27 -9.76 -18.31 5.52
CA GLY A 27 -9.53 -19.75 5.62
C GLY A 27 -9.50 -20.25 7.06
N ALA A 28 -8.82 -19.51 7.97
CA ALA A 28 -8.78 -19.82 9.39
C ALA A 28 -10.16 -19.71 10.09
N ARG A 29 -11.08 -18.94 9.51
CA ARG A 29 -12.48 -18.78 9.96
C ARG A 29 -13.43 -19.84 9.36
N GLY A 30 -12.90 -20.88 8.70
CA GLY A 30 -13.66 -21.99 8.15
C GLY A 30 -14.26 -21.76 6.77
N HIS A 31 -13.91 -20.66 6.06
CA HIS A 31 -14.34 -20.47 4.68
C HIS A 31 -13.47 -21.28 3.71
N GLN A 32 -14.08 -21.77 2.63
CA GLN A 32 -13.36 -22.39 1.52
C GLN A 32 -12.83 -21.31 0.58
N VAL A 33 -11.54 -20.98 0.73
CA VAL A 33 -10.92 -19.87 0.01
C VAL A 33 -10.07 -20.36 -1.14
N HIS A 34 -10.37 -19.88 -2.35
CA HIS A 34 -9.62 -20.17 -3.56
C HIS A 34 -9.05 -18.89 -4.15
N VAL A 35 -7.77 -18.91 -4.54
CA VAL A 35 -7.10 -17.79 -5.20
C VAL A 35 -6.74 -18.18 -6.63
N PHE A 36 -7.33 -17.49 -7.60
CA PHE A 36 -7.03 -17.62 -9.03
C PHE A 36 -5.92 -16.64 -9.39
N ALA A 37 -4.71 -17.16 -9.64
CA ALA A 37 -3.54 -16.33 -9.95
C ALA A 37 -2.70 -16.92 -11.09
N ALA A 38 -2.12 -16.02 -11.91
CA ALA A 38 -1.20 -16.43 -12.98
C ALA A 38 0.21 -16.71 -12.43
N ARG A 39 0.61 -16.00 -11.38
CA ARG A 39 1.89 -16.19 -10.69
C ARG A 39 1.66 -16.16 -9.18
N ALA A 40 2.14 -17.18 -8.51
CA ALA A 40 2.05 -17.27 -7.05
C ALA A 40 3.25 -18.04 -6.53
N ASP A 41 3.71 -17.64 -5.36
CA ASP A 41 4.53 -18.44 -4.47
C ASP A 41 3.62 -19.44 -3.72
N ARG A 42 4.16 -20.12 -2.72
CA ARG A 42 3.38 -21.04 -1.90
C ARG A 42 2.14 -20.32 -1.32
N PRO A 43 0.92 -20.87 -1.49
CA PRO A 43 -0.28 -20.27 -0.90
C PRO A 43 -0.22 -20.32 0.63
N PRO A 44 -0.93 -19.41 1.33
CA PRO A 44 -1.11 -19.52 2.77
C PRO A 44 -1.80 -20.84 3.18
N PRO A 45 -1.64 -21.31 4.43
CA PRO A 45 -2.42 -22.43 4.95
C PRO A 45 -3.92 -22.22 4.77
N GLY A 46 -4.66 -23.28 4.48
CA GLY A 46 -6.13 -23.24 4.28
C GLY A 46 -6.58 -22.56 2.98
N VAL A 47 -5.67 -22.14 2.10
CA VAL A 47 -5.99 -21.49 0.83
C VAL A 47 -5.65 -22.36 -0.37
N THR A 48 -6.62 -22.60 -1.24
CA THR A 48 -6.44 -23.35 -2.49
C THR A 48 -5.98 -22.42 -3.62
N LEU A 49 -4.80 -22.66 -4.18
CA LEU A 49 -4.29 -21.94 -5.34
C LEU A 49 -4.80 -22.59 -6.65
N ARG A 50 -5.47 -21.79 -7.48
CA ARG A 50 -5.89 -22.14 -8.83
C ARG A 50 -5.04 -21.37 -9.84
N ARG A 51 -4.21 -22.06 -10.61
CA ARG A 51 -3.35 -21.41 -11.59
C ARG A 51 -4.14 -21.02 -12.84
N VAL A 52 -4.05 -19.73 -13.20
CA VAL A 52 -4.61 -19.19 -14.45
C VAL A 52 -3.51 -19.21 -15.51
N PRO A 53 -3.65 -19.98 -16.58
CA PRO A 53 -2.69 -19.97 -17.68
C PRO A 53 -2.75 -18.62 -18.38
N VAL A 54 -1.58 -17.99 -18.60
CA VAL A 54 -1.51 -16.70 -19.27
C VAL A 54 -0.51 -16.74 -20.42
N VAL A 55 -0.84 -16.01 -21.48
CA VAL A 55 0.05 -15.85 -22.65
C VAL A 55 1.30 -15.09 -22.23
N ARG A 56 2.47 -15.68 -22.46
CA ARG A 56 3.76 -15.11 -22.02
C ARG A 56 4.32 -14.02 -22.95
N ALA A 57 3.53 -13.50 -23.89
CA ALA A 57 3.90 -12.42 -24.82
C ALA A 57 3.88 -11.05 -24.13
N GLY A 58 4.96 -10.71 -23.43
CA GLY A 58 5.15 -9.42 -22.78
C GLY A 58 4.15 -9.08 -21.65
N ARG A 59 4.15 -7.83 -21.20
CA ARG A 59 3.29 -7.33 -20.11
C ARG A 59 1.82 -7.26 -20.53
N LEU A 60 1.57 -6.86 -21.78
CA LEU A 60 0.22 -6.70 -22.34
C LEU A 60 -0.47 -8.05 -22.54
N GLY A 61 0.21 -9.02 -23.16
CA GLY A 61 -0.34 -10.36 -23.36
C GLY A 61 -0.74 -11.03 -22.04
N ARG A 62 0.13 -10.95 -21.02
CA ARG A 62 -0.18 -11.44 -19.67
C ARG A 62 -1.36 -10.74 -19.00
N LEU A 63 -1.52 -9.43 -19.22
CA LEU A 63 -2.65 -8.67 -18.67
C LEU A 63 -3.97 -9.09 -19.30
N LEU A 64 -4.02 -9.10 -20.65
CA LEU A 64 -5.25 -9.36 -21.39
C LEU A 64 -5.70 -10.82 -21.24
N SER A 65 -4.77 -11.78 -21.34
CA SER A 65 -5.12 -13.20 -21.16
C SER A 65 -5.61 -13.50 -19.76
N PHE A 66 -5.01 -12.89 -18.71
CA PHE A 66 -5.52 -13.04 -17.35
C PHE A 66 -6.93 -12.45 -17.20
N ALA A 67 -7.16 -11.25 -17.73
CA ALA A 67 -8.44 -10.57 -17.63
C ALA A 67 -9.61 -11.35 -18.26
N VAL A 68 -9.31 -12.18 -19.26
CA VAL A 68 -10.30 -13.05 -19.93
C VAL A 68 -10.39 -14.43 -19.25
N LEU A 69 -9.23 -15.07 -19.02
CA LEU A 69 -9.22 -16.46 -18.55
C LEU A 69 -9.60 -16.62 -17.08
N ALA A 70 -9.25 -15.66 -16.20
CA ALA A 70 -9.56 -15.80 -14.79
C ALA A 70 -11.09 -15.83 -14.52
N PRO A 71 -11.91 -14.88 -15.02
CA PRO A 71 -13.36 -14.96 -14.88
C PRO A 71 -13.97 -16.21 -15.51
N HIS A 72 -13.44 -16.65 -16.67
CA HIS A 72 -13.91 -17.86 -17.33
C HIS A 72 -13.65 -19.12 -16.51
N LEU A 73 -12.49 -19.23 -15.88
CA LEU A 73 -12.14 -20.36 -15.01
C LEU A 73 -12.98 -20.34 -13.70
N VAL A 74 -13.18 -19.16 -13.13
CA VAL A 74 -14.03 -19.00 -11.95
C VAL A 74 -15.47 -19.42 -12.26
N ALA A 75 -16.02 -19.05 -13.41
CA ALA A 75 -17.40 -19.38 -13.80
C ALA A 75 -17.69 -20.88 -14.01
N ARG A 76 -16.67 -21.75 -13.97
CA ARG A 76 -16.84 -23.22 -14.10
C ARG A 76 -17.32 -23.92 -12.83
N GLU A 77 -17.23 -23.23 -11.69
CA GLU A 77 -17.65 -23.77 -10.39
C GLU A 77 -18.57 -22.75 -9.68
N PRO A 78 -19.49 -23.20 -8.83
CA PRO A 78 -20.32 -22.30 -8.02
C PRO A 78 -19.51 -21.67 -6.90
N TRP A 79 -19.67 -20.36 -6.71
CA TRP A 79 -19.08 -19.56 -5.64
C TRP A 79 -20.17 -18.77 -4.93
N ASP A 80 -20.05 -18.61 -3.61
CA ASP A 80 -20.93 -17.71 -2.88
C ASP A 80 -20.55 -16.25 -3.18
N VAL A 81 -19.25 -15.95 -3.29
CA VAL A 81 -18.75 -14.63 -3.65
C VAL A 81 -17.46 -14.70 -4.47
N VAL A 82 -17.37 -13.87 -5.50
CA VAL A 82 -16.19 -13.67 -6.34
C VAL A 82 -15.64 -12.28 -6.13
N VAL A 83 -14.39 -12.17 -5.66
CA VAL A 83 -13.69 -10.89 -5.42
C VAL A 83 -12.60 -10.68 -6.46
N GLY A 84 -12.73 -9.63 -7.26
CA GLY A 84 -11.74 -9.22 -8.26
C GLY A 84 -10.93 -7.99 -7.81
N PHE A 85 -9.66 -7.93 -8.19
CA PHE A 85 -8.77 -6.81 -7.85
C PHE A 85 -8.64 -5.80 -9.01
N GLY A 86 -9.79 -5.40 -9.56
CA GLY A 86 -9.93 -4.26 -10.48
C GLY A 86 -9.37 -4.45 -11.91
N ARG A 87 -9.05 -5.69 -12.32
CA ARG A 87 -8.55 -5.98 -13.69
C ARG A 87 -9.19 -7.20 -14.33
N THR A 88 -10.35 -7.56 -13.85
CA THR A 88 -11.24 -8.59 -14.35
C THR A 88 -12.60 -7.96 -14.65
N ALA A 89 -13.27 -8.43 -15.69
CA ALA A 89 -14.45 -7.76 -16.22
C ALA A 89 -15.77 -8.14 -15.51
N ARG A 90 -15.75 -9.16 -14.64
CA ARG A 90 -16.96 -9.69 -13.98
C ARG A 90 -16.59 -10.30 -12.64
N GLN A 91 -17.17 -9.80 -11.58
CA GLN A 91 -17.00 -10.25 -10.20
C GLN A 91 -18.14 -9.69 -9.33
N ASP A 92 -18.40 -10.29 -8.16
CA ASP A 92 -19.38 -9.73 -7.23
C ASP A 92 -18.83 -8.52 -6.47
N VAL A 93 -17.58 -8.59 -6.03
CA VAL A 93 -16.90 -7.49 -5.34
C VAL A 93 -15.66 -7.05 -6.10
N VAL A 94 -15.54 -5.75 -6.41
CA VAL A 94 -14.31 -5.14 -6.94
C VAL A 94 -13.52 -4.54 -5.79
N ARG A 95 -12.39 -5.16 -5.41
CA ARG A 95 -11.47 -4.55 -4.43
C ARG A 95 -10.47 -3.62 -5.10
N VAL A 96 -10.49 -2.36 -4.72
CA VAL A 96 -9.64 -1.30 -5.26
C VAL A 96 -8.49 -1.01 -4.30
N GLY A 97 -7.47 -1.88 -4.33
CA GLY A 97 -6.30 -1.80 -3.44
C GLY A 97 -5.21 -0.84 -3.89
N GLY A 98 -5.18 -0.45 -5.16
CA GLY A 98 -4.15 0.43 -5.74
C GLY A 98 -4.64 1.82 -6.17
N GLY A 99 -5.91 2.16 -5.92
CA GLY A 99 -6.57 3.31 -6.54
C GLY A 99 -6.91 3.08 -8.01
N THR A 100 -7.51 4.07 -8.67
CA THR A 100 -7.81 3.97 -10.09
C THR A 100 -6.57 4.26 -10.93
N HIS A 101 -6.45 3.57 -12.07
CA HIS A 101 -5.33 3.81 -12.98
C HIS A 101 -5.44 5.18 -13.68
N ARG A 102 -6.65 5.67 -13.87
CA ARG A 102 -6.92 7.00 -14.42
C ARG A 102 -6.37 8.09 -13.52
N SER A 103 -6.74 8.08 -12.23
CA SER A 103 -6.25 9.04 -11.23
C SER A 103 -4.73 8.92 -11.04
N TYR A 104 -4.17 7.71 -11.06
CA TYR A 104 -2.73 7.49 -11.02
C TYR A 104 -2.02 8.20 -12.18
N LEU A 105 -2.48 8.00 -13.43
CA LEU A 105 -1.88 8.63 -14.60
C LEU A 105 -1.96 10.17 -14.53
N ALA A 106 -3.10 10.71 -14.15
CA ALA A 106 -3.30 12.17 -14.01
C ALA A 106 -2.33 12.78 -12.99
N ARG A 107 -2.13 12.13 -11.84
CA ARG A 107 -1.21 12.62 -10.80
C ARG A 107 0.26 12.52 -11.19
N MET A 108 0.65 11.44 -11.85
CA MET A 108 2.02 11.32 -12.36
C MET A 108 2.30 12.35 -13.46
N GLU A 109 1.29 12.71 -14.25
CA GLU A 109 1.39 13.77 -15.23
C GLU A 109 1.56 15.15 -14.59
N ALA A 110 0.72 15.46 -13.59
CA ALA A 110 0.79 16.72 -12.85
C ALA A 110 2.16 16.90 -12.14
N ALA A 111 2.78 15.79 -11.71
CA ALA A 111 4.11 15.78 -11.12
C ALA A 111 5.27 15.79 -12.15
N GLY A 112 5.00 15.98 -13.44
CA GLY A 112 6.03 16.01 -14.50
C GLY A 112 6.70 14.67 -14.80
N LEU A 113 6.21 13.57 -14.26
CA LEU A 113 6.85 12.24 -14.33
C LEU A 113 6.45 11.42 -15.57
N ARG A 114 5.89 12.04 -16.59
CA ARG A 114 4.96 11.43 -17.57
C ARG A 114 5.50 10.91 -18.89
N ARG A 115 6.71 10.91 -19.23
CA ARG A 115 7.12 10.65 -20.64
C ARG A 115 6.78 9.26 -21.24
N ARG A 116 6.22 8.27 -20.48
CA ARG A 116 5.99 6.87 -20.94
C ARG A 116 4.56 6.33 -20.86
N TRP A 117 3.54 7.12 -20.49
CA TRP A 117 2.25 6.58 -20.02
C TRP A 117 1.15 6.44 -21.09
N ARG A 118 1.39 6.83 -22.34
CA ARG A 118 0.40 6.73 -23.44
C ARG A 118 0.42 5.41 -24.22
N GLY A 119 1.20 4.41 -23.77
CA GLY A 119 1.39 3.15 -24.48
C GLY A 119 0.14 2.24 -24.46
N PRO A 120 0.13 1.19 -25.33
CA PRO A 120 -1.00 0.27 -25.45
C PRO A 120 -1.32 -0.46 -24.14
N TYR A 121 -0.34 -0.69 -23.29
CA TYR A 121 -0.52 -1.30 -21.97
C TYR A 121 -1.40 -0.45 -21.05
N HIS A 122 -1.17 0.87 -20.95
CA HIS A 122 -1.98 1.76 -20.12
C HIS A 122 -3.40 1.92 -20.68
N ARG A 123 -3.56 2.00 -21.99
CA ARG A 123 -4.88 2.00 -22.65
C ARG A 123 -5.67 0.73 -22.35
N ALA A 124 -5.00 -0.42 -22.37
CA ALA A 124 -5.63 -1.70 -22.01
C ALA A 124 -6.09 -1.72 -20.56
N ILE A 125 -5.29 -1.23 -19.60
CA ILE A 125 -5.69 -1.12 -18.20
C ILE A 125 -6.91 -0.22 -18.04
N LEU A 126 -6.92 0.96 -18.65
CA LEU A 126 -8.07 1.89 -18.57
C LEU A 126 -9.36 1.27 -19.13
N ARG A 127 -9.26 0.49 -20.21
CA ARG A 127 -10.43 -0.25 -20.76
C ARG A 127 -10.89 -1.37 -19.83
N LEU A 128 -9.97 -2.08 -19.20
CA LEU A 128 -10.33 -3.13 -18.23
C LEU A 128 -10.96 -2.55 -16.97
N GLU A 129 -10.45 -1.43 -16.46
CA GLU A 129 -11.07 -0.74 -15.34
C GLU A 129 -12.47 -0.23 -15.70
N ALA A 130 -12.65 0.41 -16.87
CA ALA A 130 -13.96 0.86 -17.31
C ALA A 130 -14.97 -0.31 -17.42
N ARG A 131 -14.53 -1.50 -17.82
CA ARG A 131 -15.38 -2.70 -17.85
C ARG A 131 -15.66 -3.24 -16.45
N ALA A 132 -14.66 -3.23 -15.56
CA ALA A 132 -14.83 -3.71 -14.18
C ALA A 132 -15.81 -2.86 -13.38
N PHE A 133 -15.91 -1.55 -13.70
CA PHE A 133 -16.82 -0.62 -13.06
C PHE A 133 -18.10 -0.33 -13.89
N ALA A 134 -18.33 -1.06 -14.98
CA ALA A 134 -19.58 -0.94 -15.74
C ALA A 134 -20.79 -1.46 -14.92
N PRO A 135 -21.97 -0.86 -15.07
CA PRO A 135 -23.20 -1.37 -14.45
C PRO A 135 -23.40 -2.87 -14.75
N GLY A 136 -23.72 -3.67 -13.74
CA GLY A 136 -23.91 -5.11 -13.85
C GLY A 136 -22.61 -5.96 -13.87
N ALA A 137 -21.43 -5.32 -13.84
CA ALA A 137 -20.15 -6.02 -13.75
C ALA A 137 -19.73 -6.35 -12.30
N TYR A 138 -20.40 -5.76 -11.34
CA TYR A 138 -20.15 -5.90 -9.90
C TYR A 138 -21.45 -5.67 -9.10
N ARG A 139 -21.46 -6.12 -7.86
CA ARG A 139 -22.52 -5.87 -6.86
C ARG A 139 -22.07 -4.84 -5.83
N ARG A 140 -20.81 -4.92 -5.39
CA ARG A 140 -20.18 -3.97 -4.46
C ARG A 140 -18.76 -3.61 -4.89
N VAL A 141 -18.32 -2.40 -4.53
CA VAL A 141 -16.93 -1.96 -4.63
C VAL A 141 -16.36 -1.81 -3.23
N LEU A 142 -15.19 -2.41 -2.99
CA LEU A 142 -14.45 -2.32 -1.74
C LEU A 142 -13.24 -1.40 -1.93
N ALA A 143 -13.32 -0.17 -1.43
CA ALA A 143 -12.26 0.82 -1.49
C ALA A 143 -11.40 0.79 -0.22
N VAL A 144 -10.07 0.86 -0.35
CA VAL A 144 -9.15 0.83 0.80
C VAL A 144 -9.03 2.17 1.54
N SER A 145 -9.70 3.22 1.04
CA SER A 145 -9.75 4.55 1.67
C SER A 145 -10.91 5.37 1.11
N ARG A 146 -11.33 6.44 1.80
CA ARG A 146 -12.33 7.40 1.31
C ARG A 146 -11.83 8.07 0.02
N ARG A 147 -10.54 8.37 -0.04
CA ARG A 147 -9.90 8.92 -1.23
C ARG A 147 -10.04 7.99 -2.45
N VAL A 148 -9.85 6.68 -2.27
CA VAL A 148 -10.06 5.70 -3.35
C VAL A 148 -11.54 5.59 -3.73
N ARG A 149 -12.47 5.66 -2.77
CA ARG A 149 -13.90 5.75 -3.06
C ARG A 149 -14.21 6.96 -3.95
N ASP A 150 -13.67 8.13 -3.58
CA ASP A 150 -13.92 9.37 -4.32
C ASP A 150 -13.29 9.34 -5.73
N GLU A 151 -12.12 8.71 -5.89
CA GLU A 151 -11.52 8.43 -7.20
C GLU A 151 -12.42 7.53 -8.07
N VAL A 152 -12.93 6.43 -7.51
CA VAL A 152 -13.82 5.51 -8.24
C VAL A 152 -15.11 6.20 -8.67
N THR A 153 -15.70 7.00 -7.77
CA THR A 153 -16.89 7.80 -8.08
C THR A 153 -16.62 8.81 -9.19
N ALA A 154 -15.51 9.55 -9.10
CA ALA A 154 -15.17 10.60 -10.08
C ALA A 154 -14.78 10.01 -11.45
N ASP A 155 -13.97 8.95 -11.46
CA ASP A 155 -13.41 8.40 -12.70
C ASP A 155 -14.38 7.49 -13.46
N TYR A 156 -15.28 6.79 -12.74
CA TYR A 156 -16.13 5.74 -13.32
C TYR A 156 -17.62 5.89 -12.97
N ARG A 157 -18.02 6.96 -12.26
CA ARG A 157 -19.41 7.27 -11.89
C ARG A 157 -20.09 6.14 -11.09
N VAL A 158 -19.33 5.36 -10.34
CA VAL A 158 -19.88 4.34 -9.46
C VAL A 158 -20.69 5.02 -8.35
N PRO A 159 -21.95 4.62 -8.12
CA PRO A 159 -22.77 5.16 -7.04
C PRO A 159 -22.11 4.95 -5.66
N ARG A 160 -22.12 5.97 -4.80
CA ARG A 160 -21.44 5.94 -3.50
C ARG A 160 -22.01 4.86 -2.58
N GLU A 161 -23.26 4.58 -2.65
CA GLU A 161 -23.99 3.54 -1.88
C GLU A 161 -23.52 2.12 -2.21
N LEU A 162 -22.96 1.89 -3.40
CA LEU A 162 -22.34 0.63 -3.79
C LEU A 162 -20.88 0.50 -3.35
N ILE A 163 -20.28 1.58 -2.81
CA ILE A 163 -18.89 1.57 -2.40
C ILE A 163 -18.79 1.49 -0.88
N ARG A 164 -18.18 0.42 -0.37
CA ARG A 164 -17.78 0.30 1.04
C ARG A 164 -16.31 0.68 1.20
N VAL A 165 -16.01 1.48 2.22
CA VAL A 165 -14.62 1.78 2.60
C VAL A 165 -14.19 0.81 3.69
N LEU A 166 -13.12 0.07 3.43
CA LEU A 166 -12.51 -0.82 4.40
C LEU A 166 -10.99 -0.57 4.40
N TYR A 167 -10.52 0.14 5.43
CA TYR A 167 -9.09 0.38 5.65
C TYR A 167 -8.37 -0.93 5.90
N ASN A 168 -7.12 -1.03 5.43
CA ASN A 168 -6.30 -2.21 5.71
C ASN A 168 -6.00 -2.34 7.20
N GLY A 169 -5.83 -3.57 7.66
CA GLY A 169 -5.39 -3.86 9.02
C GLY A 169 -3.87 -3.81 9.16
N VAL A 170 -3.40 -3.82 10.41
CA VAL A 170 -2.00 -3.93 10.77
C VAL A 170 -1.75 -5.10 11.74
N ASP A 171 -0.56 -5.68 11.67
CA ASP A 171 -0.09 -6.73 12.55
C ASP A 171 0.59 -6.08 13.77
N LEU A 172 -0.15 -5.95 14.86
CA LEU A 172 0.27 -5.25 16.09
C LEU A 172 1.37 -5.99 16.86
N GLU A 173 1.52 -7.30 16.66
CA GLU A 173 2.58 -8.12 17.27
C GLU A 173 3.89 -7.99 16.50
N ARG A 174 3.80 -8.02 15.16
CA ARG A 174 4.95 -7.82 14.28
C ARG A 174 5.51 -6.41 14.38
N PHE A 175 4.63 -5.41 14.35
CA PHE A 175 4.97 -3.99 14.48
C PHE A 175 4.64 -3.53 15.90
N HIS A 176 5.66 -3.57 16.78
CA HIS A 176 5.46 -3.26 18.19
C HIS A 176 6.62 -2.42 18.73
N PRO A 177 6.37 -1.40 19.59
CA PRO A 177 7.42 -0.55 20.17
C PRO A 177 8.52 -1.32 20.91
N ALA A 178 8.18 -2.43 21.57
CA ALA A 178 9.13 -3.28 22.28
C ALA A 178 10.23 -3.87 21.39
N ARG A 179 10.02 -3.93 20.07
CA ARG A 179 11.04 -4.41 19.13
C ARG A 179 12.22 -3.46 18.94
N ARG A 180 12.10 -2.21 19.45
CA ARG A 180 13.14 -1.17 19.30
C ARG A 180 14.48 -1.59 19.88
N ALA A 181 14.48 -2.16 21.08
CA ALA A 181 15.71 -2.53 21.77
C ALA A 181 16.49 -3.66 21.05
N GLU A 182 15.79 -4.63 20.51
CA GLU A 182 16.40 -5.82 19.87
C GLU A 182 16.63 -5.56 18.38
N LEU A 183 15.56 -5.46 17.60
CA LEU A 183 15.61 -5.37 16.14
C LEU A 183 16.13 -4.01 15.66
N GLY A 184 15.73 -2.93 16.33
CA GLY A 184 16.17 -1.58 15.98
C GLY A 184 17.66 -1.39 16.15
N ALA A 185 18.24 -1.83 17.28
CA ALA A 185 19.67 -1.75 17.53
C ALA A 185 20.48 -2.55 16.49
N ALA A 186 20.01 -3.74 16.09
CA ALA A 186 20.68 -4.54 15.07
C ALA A 186 20.72 -3.84 13.70
N VAL A 187 19.59 -3.24 13.28
CA VAL A 187 19.53 -2.48 12.02
C VAL A 187 20.40 -1.24 12.09
N ARG A 188 20.40 -0.49 13.19
CA ARG A 188 21.25 0.71 13.37
C ARG A 188 22.73 0.36 13.21
N ARG A 189 23.21 -0.69 13.85
CA ARG A 189 24.59 -1.20 13.67
C ARG A 189 24.88 -1.61 12.22
N ALA A 190 23.98 -2.37 11.59
CA ALA A 190 24.16 -2.81 10.21
C ALA A 190 24.20 -1.65 9.19
N LEU A 191 23.56 -0.53 9.50
CA LEU A 191 23.58 0.70 8.68
C LEU A 191 24.74 1.64 9.02
N GLY A 192 25.56 1.31 10.04
CA GLY A 192 26.68 2.14 10.50
C GLY A 192 26.21 3.50 11.07
N LEU A 193 25.08 3.50 11.78
CA LEU A 193 24.54 4.70 12.41
C LEU A 193 25.23 4.94 13.76
N MET A 194 25.54 6.21 14.04
CA MET A 194 26.18 6.65 15.27
C MET A 194 25.17 6.62 16.44
N ASP A 195 25.68 6.51 17.66
CA ASP A 195 24.87 6.70 18.86
C ASP A 195 24.30 8.12 18.91
N GLY A 196 23.02 8.23 19.25
CA GLY A 196 22.30 9.50 19.26
C GLY A 196 21.85 10.03 17.88
N GLU A 197 22.31 9.42 16.77
CA GLU A 197 21.85 9.77 15.43
C GLU A 197 20.38 9.38 15.24
N ARG A 198 19.55 10.27 14.68
CA ARG A 198 18.14 10.01 14.40
C ARG A 198 17.94 9.37 13.04
N VAL A 199 16.90 8.58 12.89
CA VAL A 199 16.56 7.87 11.66
C VAL A 199 15.20 8.30 11.14
N CYS A 200 15.20 8.85 9.92
CA CYS A 200 13.99 9.01 9.13
C CYS A 200 13.88 7.82 8.15
N ALA A 201 12.89 6.95 8.33
CA ALA A 201 12.66 5.80 7.46
C ALA A 201 11.63 6.13 6.37
N ALA A 202 11.95 5.85 5.11
CA ALA A 202 11.03 5.91 3.98
C ALA A 202 11.00 4.56 3.27
N ILE A 203 9.85 3.87 3.33
CA ILE A 203 9.72 2.46 2.96
C ILE A 203 8.70 2.27 1.85
N GLY A 204 9.09 1.58 0.78
CA GLY A 204 8.21 1.16 -0.29
C GLY A 204 8.83 1.20 -1.67
N SER A 205 8.14 0.63 -2.67
CA SER A 205 8.61 0.55 -4.07
C SER A 205 7.96 1.60 -4.96
N GLY A 206 8.68 1.99 -6.03
CA GLY A 206 8.25 3.05 -6.93
C GLY A 206 8.52 4.43 -6.34
N PHE A 207 9.80 4.76 -6.18
CA PHE A 207 10.33 5.88 -5.39
C PHE A 207 9.77 7.23 -5.80
N ALA A 208 9.70 7.51 -7.12
CA ALA A 208 9.13 8.78 -7.61
C ALA A 208 7.64 8.94 -7.24
N ARG A 209 6.83 7.88 -7.30
CA ARG A 209 5.43 7.89 -6.87
C ARG A 209 5.29 8.13 -5.37
N LYS A 210 6.22 7.58 -4.59
CA LYS A 210 6.26 7.72 -3.13
C LYS A 210 6.95 8.99 -2.64
N GLY A 211 7.48 9.83 -3.56
CA GLY A 211 8.11 11.10 -3.23
C GLY A 211 9.52 10.96 -2.63
N PHE A 212 10.22 9.84 -2.86
CA PHE A 212 11.57 9.66 -2.31
C PHE A 212 12.61 10.57 -2.97
N ASP A 213 12.36 11.02 -4.19
CA ASP A 213 13.10 12.10 -4.84
C ASP A 213 12.95 13.44 -4.10
N LEU A 214 11.77 13.71 -3.53
CA LEU A 214 11.52 14.89 -2.69
C LEU A 214 12.32 14.81 -1.38
N LEU A 215 12.41 13.63 -0.77
CA LEU A 215 13.25 13.43 0.41
C LEU A 215 14.73 13.61 0.09
N LEU A 216 15.23 13.10 -1.03
CA LEU A 216 16.61 13.34 -1.44
C LEU A 216 16.88 14.83 -1.69
N ARG A 217 15.92 15.55 -2.26
CA ARG A 217 16.00 16.99 -2.43
C ARG A 217 16.02 17.70 -1.08
N LEU A 218 15.14 17.35 -0.16
CA LEU A 218 15.10 17.91 1.19
C LEU A 218 16.42 17.66 1.93
N TRP A 219 16.98 16.44 1.87
CA TRP A 219 18.27 16.13 2.51
C TRP A 219 19.47 16.85 1.88
N ARG A 220 19.35 17.30 0.63
CA ARG A 220 20.34 18.15 -0.02
C ARG A 220 20.24 19.61 0.43
N GLU A 221 19.02 20.16 0.48
CA GLU A 221 18.77 21.59 0.68
C GLU A 221 18.66 21.97 2.17
N ALA A 222 17.93 21.20 2.96
CA ALA A 222 17.61 21.48 4.36
C ALA A 222 17.41 20.20 5.20
N PRO A 223 18.44 19.37 5.40
CA PRO A 223 18.30 18.14 6.16
C PRO A 223 17.94 18.42 7.63
N PRO A 224 17.06 17.64 8.26
CA PRO A 224 16.84 17.73 9.69
C PRO A 224 18.15 17.44 10.45
N PRO A 225 18.54 18.28 11.43
CA PRO A 225 19.81 18.11 12.16
C PRO A 225 19.97 16.72 12.79
N GLY A 226 21.15 16.14 12.68
CA GLY A 226 21.49 14.85 13.30
C GLY A 226 20.62 13.68 12.83
N THR A 227 20.03 13.79 11.61
CA THR A 227 19.08 12.78 11.11
C THR A 227 19.57 12.16 9.81
N THR A 228 19.68 10.82 9.81
CA THR A 228 19.95 10.04 8.60
C THR A 228 18.65 9.57 7.95
N LEU A 229 18.56 9.75 6.65
CA LEU A 229 17.47 9.21 5.82
C LEU A 229 17.80 7.77 5.39
N VAL A 230 16.86 6.85 5.64
CA VAL A 230 16.97 5.46 5.20
C VAL A 230 15.87 5.14 4.20
N LEU A 231 16.24 4.97 2.92
CA LEU A 231 15.34 4.60 1.83
C LEU A 231 15.35 3.08 1.65
N VAL A 232 14.19 2.47 1.82
CA VAL A 232 14.00 1.00 1.73
C VAL A 232 12.99 0.68 0.64
N GLY A 233 13.35 -0.21 -0.27
CA GLY A 233 12.46 -0.68 -1.31
C GLY A 233 13.11 -0.85 -2.66
N ASP A 234 12.29 -1.12 -3.67
CA ASP A 234 12.73 -1.35 -5.04
C ASP A 234 12.23 -0.27 -6.00
N ASP A 235 13.06 0.07 -6.99
CA ASP A 235 12.73 1.02 -8.04
C ASP A 235 13.49 0.66 -9.33
N GLU A 236 12.87 0.87 -10.49
CA GLU A 236 13.54 0.68 -11.80
C GLU A 236 14.81 1.53 -11.94
N ARG A 237 14.91 2.63 -11.16
CA ARG A 237 16.03 3.56 -11.12
C ARG A 237 16.83 3.48 -9.81
N LEU A 238 16.82 2.35 -9.12
CA LEU A 238 17.48 2.20 -7.82
C LEU A 238 18.95 2.63 -7.84
N ALA A 239 19.70 2.29 -8.89
CA ALA A 239 21.09 2.71 -9.07
C ALA A 239 21.25 4.24 -9.15
N HIS A 240 20.30 4.95 -9.75
CA HIS A 240 20.28 6.40 -9.78
C HIS A 240 20.06 6.99 -8.39
N TYR A 241 19.14 6.45 -7.61
CA TYR A 241 18.90 6.90 -6.23
C TYR A 241 20.09 6.63 -5.32
N ARG A 242 20.81 5.51 -5.50
CA ARG A 242 22.05 5.21 -4.77
C ARG A 242 23.13 6.26 -5.06
N ARG A 243 23.39 6.59 -6.32
CA ARG A 243 24.36 7.63 -6.68
C ARG A 243 24.00 9.01 -6.08
N GLN A 244 22.71 9.37 -6.06
CA GLN A 244 22.28 10.61 -5.43
C GLN A 244 22.51 10.59 -3.91
N ALA A 245 22.29 9.46 -3.25
CA ALA A 245 22.53 9.27 -1.81
C ALA A 245 24.03 9.35 -1.47
N GLU A 246 24.90 8.72 -2.28
CA GLU A 246 26.36 8.78 -2.14
C GLU A 246 26.88 10.22 -2.16
N ALA A 247 26.35 11.05 -3.06
CA ALA A 247 26.69 12.47 -3.16
C ALA A 247 26.27 13.30 -1.92
N LEU A 248 25.45 12.75 -1.02
CA LEU A 248 25.02 13.37 0.23
C LEU A 248 25.86 12.94 1.45
N GLY A 249 27.03 12.33 1.23
CA GLY A 249 28.06 12.13 2.24
C GLY A 249 27.62 11.34 3.47
N GLY A 250 26.88 10.25 3.26
CA GLY A 250 26.48 9.38 4.36
C GLY A 250 25.20 9.77 5.11
N ARG A 251 24.65 10.96 4.85
CA ARG A 251 23.35 11.39 5.42
C ARG A 251 22.13 10.66 4.87
N VAL A 252 22.32 9.85 3.83
CA VAL A 252 21.28 9.03 3.21
C VAL A 252 21.79 7.62 2.98
N ARG A 253 20.98 6.62 3.33
CA ARG A 253 21.24 5.19 3.07
C ARG A 253 20.14 4.64 2.15
N VAL A 254 20.51 3.97 1.06
CA VAL A 254 19.59 3.29 0.15
C VAL A 254 19.87 1.79 0.23
N THR A 255 19.04 1.08 0.98
CA THR A 255 19.25 -0.35 1.25
C THR A 255 18.86 -1.27 0.08
N GLY A 256 17.91 -0.83 -0.75
CA GLY A 256 17.18 -1.73 -1.63
C GLY A 256 16.02 -2.44 -0.91
N PRO A 257 15.42 -3.47 -1.54
CA PRO A 257 14.30 -4.19 -0.94
C PRO A 257 14.74 -4.99 0.30
N ARG A 258 13.90 -4.96 1.34
CA ARG A 258 14.08 -5.69 2.60
C ARG A 258 12.79 -6.44 2.95
N SER A 259 12.92 -7.60 3.59
CA SER A 259 11.80 -8.41 4.10
C SER A 259 11.47 -8.12 5.57
N ASP A 260 12.43 -7.53 6.31
CA ASP A 260 12.36 -7.19 7.74
C ASP A 260 11.98 -5.72 7.95
N VAL A 261 10.87 -5.29 7.37
CA VAL A 261 10.36 -3.92 7.47
C VAL A 261 10.11 -3.51 8.93
N GLU A 262 9.66 -4.44 9.76
CA GLU A 262 9.48 -4.25 11.20
C GLU A 262 10.76 -3.86 11.91
N ALA A 263 11.89 -4.43 11.52
CA ALA A 263 13.18 -4.10 12.10
C ALA A 263 13.66 -2.70 11.67
N VAL A 264 13.38 -2.31 10.42
CA VAL A 264 13.67 -0.96 9.93
C VAL A 264 12.83 0.07 10.68
N LEU A 265 11.53 -0.17 10.88
CA LEU A 265 10.66 0.72 11.65
C LEU A 265 11.07 0.76 13.12
N ALA A 266 11.48 -0.35 13.70
CA ALA A 266 12.03 -0.40 15.06
C ALA A 266 13.31 0.44 15.22
N ALA A 267 14.10 0.62 14.15
CA ALA A 267 15.28 1.48 14.14
C ALA A 267 14.96 2.97 13.95
N ALA A 268 13.75 3.30 13.46
CA ALA A 268 13.37 4.64 13.05
C ALA A 268 12.90 5.52 14.22
N ASP A 269 13.16 6.82 14.12
CA ASP A 269 12.62 7.85 15.01
C ASP A 269 11.43 8.57 14.36
N VAL A 270 11.37 8.59 13.04
CA VAL A 270 10.23 9.06 12.26
C VAL A 270 10.11 8.25 10.98
N ALA A 271 8.89 7.95 10.54
CA ALA A 271 8.62 7.43 9.21
C ALA A 271 8.11 8.56 8.31
N CYS A 272 8.61 8.64 7.07
CA CYS A 272 8.19 9.66 6.12
C CYS A 272 7.74 9.05 4.80
N LEU A 273 6.47 9.29 4.43
CA LEU A 273 5.89 8.83 3.17
C LEU A 273 5.27 10.01 2.42
N PRO A 274 6.06 10.89 1.75
CA PRO A 274 5.54 12.08 1.06
C PRO A 274 4.98 11.72 -0.32
N SER A 275 4.05 10.77 -0.35
CA SER A 275 3.53 10.18 -1.58
C SER A 275 2.76 11.18 -2.43
N ARG A 276 3.05 11.17 -3.73
CA ARG A 276 2.24 11.82 -4.78
C ARG A 276 0.98 11.05 -5.08
N GLN A 277 1.03 9.72 -4.89
CA GLN A 277 -0.09 8.81 -5.09
C GLN A 277 0.10 7.53 -4.28
N GLU A 278 -0.79 7.28 -3.33
CA GLU A 278 -0.81 6.03 -2.56
C GLU A 278 -2.25 5.68 -2.16
N ALA A 279 -2.75 4.53 -2.58
CA ALA A 279 -4.15 4.13 -2.35
C ALA A 279 -4.48 4.00 -0.86
N PHE A 280 -3.60 3.36 -0.12
CA PHE A 280 -3.63 3.30 1.34
C PHE A 280 -2.27 3.72 1.91
N GLY A 281 -1.23 2.90 1.75
CA GLY A 281 0.09 3.12 2.33
C GLY A 281 0.23 2.39 3.66
N ASN A 282 0.26 1.05 3.62
CA ASN A 282 0.34 0.19 4.80
C ASN A 282 1.46 0.61 5.76
N VAL A 283 2.59 1.07 5.23
CA VAL A 283 3.74 1.51 6.03
C VAL A 283 3.41 2.68 6.98
N VAL A 284 2.40 3.50 6.67
CA VAL A 284 1.92 4.56 7.59
C VAL A 284 1.33 3.92 8.85
N LEU A 285 0.46 2.94 8.67
CA LEU A 285 -0.18 2.24 9.79
C LEU A 285 0.80 1.29 10.49
N GLU A 286 1.72 0.66 9.75
CA GLU A 286 2.81 -0.18 10.28
C GLU A 286 3.78 0.63 11.17
N ALA A 287 4.13 1.85 10.76
CA ALA A 287 4.93 2.76 11.56
C ALA A 287 4.19 3.22 12.82
N CYS A 288 2.91 3.58 12.69
CA CYS A 288 2.07 3.89 13.86
C CYS A 288 2.04 2.72 14.85
N ALA A 289 1.87 1.49 14.38
CA ALA A 289 1.85 0.29 15.21
C ALA A 289 3.20 0.03 15.92
N ALA A 290 4.32 0.37 15.27
CA ALA A 290 5.65 0.33 15.86
C ALA A 290 5.92 1.49 16.85
N GLY A 291 4.96 2.38 17.09
CA GLY A 291 5.14 3.57 17.92
C GLY A 291 6.07 4.61 17.29
N VAL A 292 6.15 4.66 15.97
CA VAL A 292 6.99 5.59 15.22
C VAL A 292 6.10 6.72 14.67
N PRO A 293 6.35 7.99 15.03
CA PRO A 293 5.65 9.12 14.44
C PRO A 293 5.75 9.14 12.92
N VAL A 294 4.66 9.51 12.24
CA VAL A 294 4.59 9.47 10.78
C VAL A 294 4.37 10.85 10.20
N VAL A 295 5.15 11.20 9.18
CA VAL A 295 4.91 12.33 8.29
C VAL A 295 4.48 11.78 6.93
N THR A 296 3.33 12.23 6.45
CA THR A 296 2.79 11.77 5.16
C THR A 296 2.02 12.89 4.46
N THR A 297 1.38 12.59 3.34
CA THR A 297 0.60 13.58 2.59
C THR A 297 -0.86 13.17 2.49
N ARG A 298 -1.75 14.12 2.19
CA ARG A 298 -3.17 13.83 1.86
C ARG A 298 -3.34 12.92 0.64
N ARG A 299 -2.25 12.64 -0.08
CA ARG A 299 -2.24 11.71 -1.24
C ARG A 299 -2.08 10.24 -0.83
N ALA A 300 -1.83 9.95 0.45
CA ALA A 300 -1.86 8.60 1.02
C ALA A 300 -3.20 8.34 1.70
N GLY A 301 -3.85 7.21 1.39
CA GLY A 301 -5.16 6.88 1.96
C GLY A 301 -5.13 6.69 3.48
N ALA A 302 -4.03 6.13 4.01
CA ALA A 302 -3.85 5.97 5.45
C ALA A 302 -3.70 7.30 6.22
N ALA A 303 -3.43 8.43 5.52
CA ALA A 303 -3.46 9.75 6.14
C ALA A 303 -4.84 10.10 6.73
N GLU A 304 -5.92 9.48 6.23
CA GLU A 304 -7.27 9.63 6.75
C GLU A 304 -7.44 9.11 8.20
N LEU A 305 -6.49 8.29 8.65
CA LEU A 305 -6.46 7.72 9.99
C LEU A 305 -5.66 8.59 10.97
N LEU A 306 -4.92 9.57 10.49
CA LEU A 306 -4.09 10.46 11.30
C LEU A 306 -4.90 11.69 11.72
N ASP A 307 -5.57 11.59 12.85
CA ASP A 307 -6.38 12.65 13.47
C ASP A 307 -5.75 13.18 14.77
N GLY A 308 -6.45 14.09 15.44
CA GLY A 308 -6.00 14.68 16.70
C GLY A 308 -4.55 15.22 16.59
N PRO A 309 -3.65 14.84 17.51
CA PRO A 309 -2.26 15.29 17.49
C PRO A 309 -1.48 14.83 16.27
N LEU A 310 -1.94 13.81 15.55
CA LEU A 310 -1.28 13.28 14.36
C LEU A 310 -1.63 14.07 13.09
N ALA A 311 -2.73 14.79 13.05
CA ALA A 311 -3.23 15.48 11.86
C ALA A 311 -2.25 16.51 11.29
N ALA A 312 -1.52 17.23 12.14
CA ALA A 312 -0.55 18.24 11.73
C ALA A 312 0.71 17.67 11.00
N ARG A 313 0.82 16.32 10.88
CA ARG A 313 1.89 15.63 10.12
C ARG A 313 1.43 15.25 8.72
N VAL A 314 0.19 15.56 8.36
CA VAL A 314 -0.35 15.30 7.03
C VAL A 314 -0.16 16.53 6.16
N VAL A 315 0.88 16.53 5.34
CA VAL A 315 1.19 17.61 4.41
C VAL A 315 0.16 17.62 3.26
N VAL A 316 -0.30 18.80 2.87
CA VAL A 316 -1.34 18.94 1.83
C VAL A 316 -0.77 18.63 0.45
N ASP A 317 0.34 19.30 0.10
CA ASP A 317 1.01 19.14 -1.20
C ASP A 317 2.36 18.42 -1.00
N PRO A 318 2.58 17.26 -1.61
CA PRO A 318 3.87 16.57 -1.53
C PRO A 318 5.05 17.38 -2.03
N GLU A 319 4.84 18.34 -2.96
CA GLU A 319 5.89 19.17 -3.53
C GLU A 319 6.30 20.35 -2.60
N ASP A 320 5.55 20.62 -1.54
CA ASP A 320 5.88 21.64 -0.53
C ASP A 320 6.94 21.08 0.44
N LEU A 321 8.23 21.31 0.08
CA LEU A 321 9.37 20.86 0.89
C LEU A 321 9.45 21.56 2.24
N ASP A 322 9.03 22.82 2.33
CA ASP A 322 9.04 23.57 3.59
C ASP A 322 8.02 23.01 4.56
N ALA A 323 6.81 22.69 4.10
CA ALA A 323 5.80 22.00 4.93
C ALA A 323 6.30 20.63 5.37
N LEU A 324 6.99 19.89 4.48
CA LEU A 324 7.57 18.59 4.80
C LEU A 324 8.67 18.72 5.86
N ALA A 325 9.56 19.71 5.71
CA ALA A 325 10.62 20.02 6.68
C ALA A 325 10.04 20.37 8.06
N ARG A 326 9.05 21.26 8.10
CA ARG A 326 8.38 21.63 9.36
C ARG A 326 7.69 20.43 10.03
N ALA A 327 7.01 19.58 9.26
CA ALA A 327 6.37 18.39 9.78
C ALA A 327 7.39 17.39 10.37
N LEU A 328 8.54 17.19 9.71
CA LEU A 328 9.63 16.35 10.20
C LEU A 328 10.28 16.94 11.45
N ALA A 329 10.59 18.23 11.47
CA ALA A 329 11.15 18.91 12.63
C ALA A 329 10.24 18.78 13.87
N HIS A 330 8.94 18.95 13.68
CA HIS A 330 7.98 18.77 14.77
C HIS A 330 7.89 17.30 15.22
N ALA A 331 7.90 16.34 14.29
CA ALA A 331 7.83 14.91 14.63
C ALA A 331 9.09 14.42 15.37
N LEU A 332 10.24 15.04 15.11
CA LEU A 332 11.54 14.78 15.76
C LEU A 332 11.78 15.66 16.99
N GLY A 333 10.95 16.65 17.26
CA GLY A 333 11.11 17.61 18.35
C GLY A 333 10.60 17.11 19.72
N SER A 334 10.30 18.05 20.61
CA SER A 334 9.85 17.77 21.99
C SER A 334 8.52 17.01 22.09
N ALA A 335 7.72 17.00 21.02
CA ALA A 335 6.45 16.26 20.97
C ALA A 335 6.63 14.78 20.58
N HIS A 336 7.84 14.31 20.30
CA HIS A 336 8.12 12.97 19.75
C HIS A 336 7.44 11.85 20.53
N ASP A 337 7.65 11.77 21.86
CA ASP A 337 7.13 10.66 22.67
C ASP A 337 5.59 10.68 22.77
N ALA A 338 5.00 11.88 22.84
CA ALA A 338 3.54 12.02 22.82
C ALA A 338 2.96 11.55 21.48
N LEU A 339 3.64 11.89 20.37
CA LEU A 339 3.25 11.46 19.04
C LEU A 339 3.44 9.96 18.84
N ALA A 340 4.49 9.38 19.38
CA ALA A 340 4.75 7.94 19.34
C ALA A 340 3.62 7.15 20.04
N ARG A 341 3.21 7.60 21.23
CA ARG A 341 2.06 7.01 21.96
C ARG A 341 0.75 7.18 21.20
N ALA A 342 0.48 8.38 20.67
CA ALA A 342 -0.73 8.64 19.90
C ALA A 342 -0.77 7.79 18.61
N ALA A 343 0.36 7.63 17.92
CA ALA A 343 0.47 6.78 16.75
C ALA A 343 0.15 5.32 17.08
N ARG A 344 0.73 4.78 18.15
CA ARG A 344 0.44 3.41 18.61
C ARG A 344 -1.02 3.23 18.96
N ALA A 345 -1.60 4.09 19.77
CA ALA A 345 -3.01 4.04 20.16
C ALA A 345 -3.92 4.07 18.94
N ARG A 346 -3.58 4.88 17.93
CA ARG A 346 -4.35 4.94 16.69
C ARG A 346 -4.27 3.66 15.88
N ALA A 347 -3.11 3.01 15.80
CA ALA A 347 -2.94 1.75 15.08
C ALA A 347 -3.71 0.60 15.74
N GLU A 348 -3.87 0.62 17.07
CA GLU A 348 -4.60 -0.40 17.84
C GLU A 348 -6.09 -0.47 17.49
N GLU A 349 -6.65 0.55 16.84
CA GLU A 349 -8.03 0.53 16.33
C GLU A 349 -8.19 -0.27 15.02
N PHE A 350 -7.07 -0.64 14.37
CA PHE A 350 -7.05 -1.27 13.04
C PHE A 350 -6.28 -2.60 12.99
N PRO A 351 -6.48 -3.53 13.94
CA PRO A 351 -5.86 -4.85 13.82
C PRO A 351 -6.47 -5.63 12.65
N TRP A 352 -5.75 -6.65 12.17
CA TRP A 352 -6.23 -7.49 11.07
C TRP A 352 -7.53 -8.21 11.39
N ASP A 353 -7.78 -8.58 12.65
CA ASP A 353 -9.02 -9.27 13.02
C ASP A 353 -10.25 -8.39 12.79
N VAL A 354 -10.19 -7.11 13.18
CA VAL A 354 -11.26 -6.13 12.91
C VAL A 354 -11.46 -5.92 11.39
N HIS A 355 -10.38 -5.92 10.62
CA HIS A 355 -10.49 -5.87 9.15
C HIS A 355 -11.20 -7.11 8.61
N LEU A 356 -10.85 -8.29 9.09
CA LEU A 356 -11.44 -9.56 8.66
C LEU A 356 -12.92 -9.67 9.05
N ASP A 357 -13.32 -9.21 10.25
CA ASP A 357 -14.72 -9.19 10.67
C ASP A 357 -15.58 -8.35 9.71
N ARG A 358 -15.09 -7.15 9.36
CA ARG A 358 -15.78 -6.26 8.43
C ARG A 358 -15.79 -6.79 7.00
N LEU A 359 -14.71 -7.44 6.58
CA LEU A 359 -14.63 -8.07 5.26
C LEU A 359 -15.63 -9.22 5.18
N GLU A 360 -15.65 -10.11 6.17
CA GLU A 360 -16.55 -11.26 6.24
C GLU A 360 -18.02 -10.82 6.22
N ALA A 361 -18.38 -9.82 7.03
CA ALA A 361 -19.73 -9.26 7.03
C ALA A 361 -20.14 -8.72 5.64
N LEU A 362 -19.22 -8.00 4.95
CA LEU A 362 -19.48 -7.52 3.59
C LEU A 362 -19.69 -8.69 2.60
N LEU A 363 -18.83 -9.72 2.69
CA LEU A 363 -18.93 -10.88 1.77
C LEU A 363 -20.22 -11.66 2.01
N THR A 364 -20.68 -11.80 3.26
CA THR A 364 -21.96 -12.40 3.62
C THR A 364 -23.13 -11.56 3.09
N GLU A 365 -23.12 -10.21 3.29
CA GLU A 365 -24.14 -9.31 2.68
C GLU A 365 -24.26 -9.52 1.17
N VAL A 366 -23.12 -9.69 0.49
CA VAL A 366 -23.10 -9.91 -0.96
C VAL A 366 -23.58 -11.30 -1.34
N ALA A 367 -23.26 -12.32 -0.57
CA ALA A 367 -23.72 -13.71 -0.83
C ALA A 367 -25.23 -13.83 -0.66
N ASP A 368 -25.79 -13.26 0.42
CA ASP A 368 -27.21 -13.41 0.79
C ASP A 368 -28.14 -12.49 -0.03
N GLY A 369 -27.64 -11.35 -0.48
CA GLY A 369 -28.39 -10.35 -1.27
C GLY A 369 -28.34 -10.60 -2.77
N GLY A 370 -28.11 -11.86 -3.20
CA GLY A 370 -28.03 -12.32 -4.59
C GLY A 370 -29.35 -12.35 -5.33
#